data_39c304aab0995cb3a6196a103d96bb56
#
_entry.id   39c304aab0995cb3a6196a103d96bb56
#
_cell.length_a   1.000
_cell.length_b   1.000
_cell.length_c   1.000
_cell.angle_alpha   90.00
_cell.angle_beta   90.00
_cell.angle_gamma   90.00
#
_symmetry.space_group_name_H-M   'P 1'
#
loop_
_entity.id
_entity.type
_entity.pdbx_description
1 polymer ?
#
loop_
_entity_poly.entity_id
_entity_poly.type
_entity_poly.pdbx_seq_one_letter_code
_entity_poly.pdbx_strand_id
1 'polypeptide(L)'
;MNKKVIYIGLDVDDTQYHGAAFDKGAGEIVSFKCRPTLKGLIAQLEKMQKYFSVESLKLCYEASYIGHCLQRDLMQAGYDCDVISPGSIPRKGSKSIKTDRIDALDLAQFYANDLLTIVQVPNAATEQDRDLLRSRQQLMKQQNDLRRHIQSLLRRNGLHYKAETNNKTHWTKHHCCWLERTVEGCSGSLGTNLQLLLRQLESINEIVSAYSEEIELMAKRPNYQQAVSALVCYKGIKNLFALTMITEIGDVKRFAHPRQLSAWVGMDIREYSSGGKHHRYGITRQGNRHLRTAFIEANQRAYRTTKLSREIKTRRANANPEYIAIADRCLRRLSKKGNRLLEAGKHPNKVKVACAREMIGFVWESLNKVAA
;
A
#
# COMPACT_ATOMS: atom_id res chain seq x y z
N MET A 1 -14.81 -18.75 -36.19
CA MET A 1 -13.50 -19.39 -35.92
C MET A 1 -12.86 -18.66 -34.76
N ASN A 2 -12.60 -19.33 -33.63
CA ASN A 2 -11.83 -18.71 -32.53
C ASN A 2 -10.43 -18.38 -33.04
N LYS A 3 -10.02 -17.10 -33.02
CA LYS A 3 -8.66 -16.74 -33.37
C LYS A 3 -7.70 -17.44 -32.41
N LYS A 4 -6.67 -18.08 -32.96
CA LYS A 4 -5.60 -18.69 -32.17
C LYS A 4 -4.91 -17.60 -31.34
N VAL A 5 -4.80 -17.78 -30.03
CA VAL A 5 -4.16 -16.86 -29.08
C VAL A 5 -2.98 -17.57 -28.44
N ILE A 6 -1.83 -16.91 -28.46
CA ILE A 6 -0.62 -17.37 -27.77
C ILE A 6 -0.45 -16.57 -26.49
N TYR A 7 -0.23 -17.26 -25.39
CA TYR A 7 -0.04 -16.66 -24.07
C TYR A 7 1.46 -16.58 -23.74
N ILE A 8 1.92 -15.42 -23.33
CA ILE A 8 3.33 -15.18 -23.00
C ILE A 8 3.44 -14.76 -21.54
N GLY A 9 4.15 -15.56 -20.76
CA GLY A 9 4.60 -15.20 -19.43
C GLY A 9 6.00 -14.61 -19.51
N LEU A 10 6.21 -13.49 -18.81
CA LEU A 10 7.50 -12.83 -18.72
C LEU A 10 7.98 -12.82 -17.28
N ASP A 11 9.19 -13.30 -17.05
CA ASP A 11 9.97 -13.00 -15.86
C ASP A 11 10.90 -11.84 -16.18
N VAL A 12 10.70 -10.71 -15.50
CA VAL A 12 11.30 -9.41 -15.82
C VAL A 12 12.31 -9.02 -14.74
N ASP A 13 13.55 -8.84 -15.16
CA ASP A 13 14.69 -8.48 -14.32
C ASP A 13 15.52 -7.37 -14.98
N ASP A 14 16.34 -6.65 -14.21
CA ASP A 14 17.20 -5.57 -14.72
C ASP A 14 18.28 -6.03 -15.69
N THR A 15 18.61 -7.30 -15.66
CA THR A 15 19.72 -7.87 -16.45
C THR A 15 19.24 -8.53 -17.72
N GLN A 16 18.11 -9.22 -17.67
CA GLN A 16 17.57 -9.98 -18.79
C GLN A 16 16.07 -10.26 -18.57
N TYR A 17 15.28 -10.23 -19.66
CA TYR A 17 13.92 -10.76 -19.63
C TYR A 17 13.90 -12.19 -20.10
N HIS A 18 13.25 -13.07 -19.35
CA HIS A 18 12.93 -14.43 -19.74
C HIS A 18 11.47 -14.52 -20.12
N GLY A 19 11.17 -15.10 -21.28
CA GLY A 19 9.82 -15.28 -21.77
C GLY A 19 9.52 -16.71 -22.14
N ALA A 20 8.28 -17.12 -21.97
CA ALA A 20 7.75 -18.37 -22.45
C ALA A 20 6.43 -18.14 -23.19
N ALA A 21 6.39 -18.53 -24.45
CA ALA A 21 5.17 -18.54 -25.27
C ALA A 21 4.50 -19.92 -25.14
N PHE A 22 3.21 -19.93 -24.87
CA PHE A 22 2.41 -21.14 -24.69
C PHE A 22 1.19 -21.13 -25.61
N ASP A 23 1.11 -22.13 -26.46
CA ASP A 23 -0.09 -22.45 -27.26
C ASP A 23 -0.99 -23.41 -26.47
N LYS A 24 -2.11 -22.90 -25.94
CA LYS A 24 -3.06 -23.70 -25.15
C LYS A 24 -3.69 -24.81 -25.97
N GLY A 25 -3.89 -24.61 -27.29
CA GLY A 25 -4.53 -25.60 -28.18
C GLY A 25 -3.61 -26.78 -28.50
N ALA A 26 -2.35 -26.51 -28.83
CA ALA A 26 -1.37 -27.52 -29.20
C ALA A 26 -0.53 -28.04 -28.01
N GLY A 27 -0.54 -27.35 -26.86
CA GLY A 27 0.33 -27.63 -25.74
C GLY A 27 1.79 -27.24 -26.00
N GLU A 28 2.07 -26.54 -27.08
CA GLU A 28 3.42 -26.18 -27.51
C GLU A 28 3.99 -25.03 -26.68
N ILE A 29 5.28 -25.12 -26.35
CA ILE A 29 6.00 -24.16 -25.52
C ILE A 29 7.28 -23.74 -26.20
N VAL A 30 7.47 -22.43 -26.37
CA VAL A 30 8.71 -21.84 -26.89
C VAL A 30 9.26 -20.83 -25.89
N SER A 31 10.46 -21.09 -25.35
CA SER A 31 11.13 -20.17 -24.43
C SER A 31 12.09 -19.25 -25.19
N PHE A 32 12.20 -18.01 -24.73
CA PHE A 32 13.14 -17.02 -25.28
C PHE A 32 13.76 -16.18 -24.17
N LYS A 33 14.81 -15.46 -24.54
CA LYS A 33 15.45 -14.45 -23.69
C LYS A 33 15.72 -13.20 -24.53
N CYS A 34 15.71 -12.04 -23.88
CA CYS A 34 16.11 -10.79 -24.54
C CYS A 34 16.77 -9.82 -23.55
N ARG A 35 17.38 -8.79 -24.09
CA ARG A 35 17.85 -7.67 -23.29
C ARG A 35 16.66 -6.99 -22.58
N PRO A 36 16.85 -6.41 -21.37
CA PRO A 36 15.78 -5.76 -20.62
C PRO A 36 15.42 -4.38 -21.20
N THR A 37 15.03 -4.39 -22.46
CA THR A 37 14.62 -3.20 -23.21
C THR A 37 13.35 -3.50 -24.01
N LEU A 38 12.48 -2.50 -24.17
CA LEU A 38 11.27 -2.62 -24.98
C LEU A 38 11.58 -3.13 -26.39
N LYS A 39 12.59 -2.54 -27.06
CA LYS A 39 13.02 -2.94 -28.41
C LYS A 39 13.46 -4.41 -28.47
N GLY A 40 14.21 -4.87 -27.47
CA GLY A 40 14.68 -6.25 -27.39
C GLY A 40 13.52 -7.22 -27.21
N LEU A 41 12.53 -6.85 -26.39
CA LEU A 41 11.33 -7.65 -26.17
C LEU A 41 10.46 -7.70 -27.42
N ILE A 42 10.14 -6.55 -28.04
CA ILE A 42 9.32 -6.48 -29.27
C ILE A 42 9.92 -7.38 -30.36
N ALA A 43 11.22 -7.34 -30.57
CA ALA A 43 11.87 -8.20 -31.56
C ALA A 43 11.68 -9.71 -31.32
N GLN A 44 11.54 -10.15 -30.04
CA GLN A 44 11.20 -11.53 -29.73
C GLN A 44 9.70 -11.80 -29.91
N LEU A 45 8.84 -10.86 -29.57
CA LEU A 45 7.39 -11.00 -29.77
C LEU A 45 7.05 -11.14 -31.25
N GLU A 46 7.66 -10.37 -32.13
CA GLU A 46 7.52 -10.49 -33.59
C GLU A 46 7.97 -11.87 -34.10
N LYS A 47 9.06 -12.43 -33.54
CA LYS A 47 9.49 -13.80 -33.86
C LYS A 47 8.45 -14.82 -33.42
N MET A 48 7.86 -14.66 -32.24
CA MET A 48 6.80 -15.56 -31.76
C MET A 48 5.54 -15.46 -32.62
N GLN A 49 5.12 -14.25 -33.02
CA GLN A 49 4.02 -14.07 -33.97
C GLN A 49 4.25 -14.80 -35.29
N LYS A 50 5.45 -14.69 -35.86
CA LYS A 50 5.84 -15.41 -37.09
C LYS A 50 5.88 -16.93 -36.87
N TYR A 51 6.47 -17.40 -35.77
CA TYR A 51 6.62 -18.82 -35.46
C TYR A 51 5.26 -19.52 -35.33
N PHE A 52 4.33 -18.91 -34.56
CA PHE A 52 3.01 -19.48 -34.34
C PHE A 52 1.97 -19.09 -35.44
N SER A 53 2.35 -18.26 -36.41
CA SER A 53 1.49 -17.73 -37.44
C SER A 53 0.22 -17.05 -36.88
N VAL A 54 0.41 -16.18 -35.87
CA VAL A 54 -0.68 -15.47 -35.18
C VAL A 54 -0.44 -13.96 -35.19
N GLU A 55 -1.54 -13.20 -35.19
CA GLU A 55 -1.51 -11.75 -35.05
C GLU A 55 -1.54 -11.29 -33.61
N SER A 56 -2.19 -12.06 -32.73
CA SER A 56 -2.46 -11.65 -31.34
C SER A 56 -1.66 -12.46 -30.34
N LEU A 57 -0.96 -11.76 -29.46
CA LEU A 57 -0.28 -12.30 -28.31
C LEU A 57 -0.90 -11.69 -27.06
N LYS A 58 -1.08 -12.51 -26.01
CA LYS A 58 -1.47 -12.04 -24.67
C LYS A 58 -0.32 -12.20 -23.71
N LEU A 59 0.17 -11.11 -23.19
CA LEU A 59 1.34 -11.09 -22.32
C LEU A 59 0.94 -10.92 -20.87
N CYS A 60 1.75 -11.48 -19.95
CA CYS A 60 1.65 -11.14 -18.54
C CYS A 60 3.03 -11.17 -17.87
N TYR A 61 3.18 -10.38 -16.82
CA TYR A 61 4.34 -10.45 -15.92
C TYR A 61 3.92 -10.18 -14.46
N GLU A 62 4.73 -10.66 -13.51
CA GLU A 62 4.48 -10.49 -12.08
C GLU A 62 4.77 -9.04 -11.65
N ALA A 63 3.86 -8.44 -10.87
CA ALA A 63 4.07 -7.13 -10.26
C ALA A 63 5.30 -7.16 -9.33
N SER A 64 6.34 -6.46 -9.70
CA SER A 64 7.63 -6.40 -9.02
C SER A 64 8.12 -4.96 -8.88
N TYR A 65 9.40 -4.78 -8.55
CA TYR A 65 10.07 -3.48 -8.47
C TYR A 65 10.15 -2.73 -9.81
N ILE A 66 9.97 -3.41 -10.95
CA ILE A 66 9.94 -2.80 -12.30
C ILE A 66 8.70 -1.90 -12.47
N GLY A 67 7.68 -2.07 -11.63
CA GLY A 67 6.46 -1.26 -11.68
C GLY A 67 5.60 -1.56 -12.90
N HIS A 68 4.95 -0.52 -13.44
CA HIS A 68 3.98 -0.66 -14.52
C HIS A 68 4.41 -0.01 -15.85
N CYS A 69 5.63 0.50 -15.93
CA CYS A 69 6.13 1.18 -17.12
C CYS A 69 6.13 0.24 -18.33
N LEU A 70 6.68 -0.97 -18.16
CA LEU A 70 6.74 -1.99 -19.19
C LEU A 70 5.35 -2.34 -19.76
N GLN A 71 4.33 -2.46 -18.89
CA GLN A 71 2.97 -2.74 -19.33
C GLN A 71 2.43 -1.60 -20.21
N ARG A 72 2.60 -0.35 -19.80
CA ARG A 72 2.15 0.82 -20.58
C ARG A 72 2.87 0.91 -21.93
N ASP A 73 4.17 0.67 -21.94
CA ASP A 73 4.98 0.71 -23.15
C ASP A 73 4.56 -0.40 -24.14
N LEU A 74 4.29 -1.61 -23.65
CA LEU A 74 3.77 -2.71 -24.46
C LEU A 74 2.38 -2.42 -25.03
N MET A 75 1.46 -1.90 -24.19
CA MET A 75 0.14 -1.49 -24.64
C MET A 75 0.21 -0.39 -25.71
N GLN A 76 1.10 0.59 -25.56
CA GLN A 76 1.34 1.63 -26.55
C GLN A 76 1.92 1.08 -27.85
N ALA A 77 2.73 0.02 -27.76
CA ALA A 77 3.28 -0.70 -28.92
C ALA A 77 2.26 -1.67 -29.58
N GLY A 78 1.03 -1.77 -29.05
CA GLY A 78 -0.05 -2.59 -29.62
C GLY A 78 -0.10 -4.03 -29.08
N TYR A 79 0.63 -4.34 -28.00
CA TYR A 79 0.60 -5.66 -27.36
C TYR A 79 -0.30 -5.67 -26.10
N ASP A 80 -1.21 -6.62 -26.01
CA ASP A 80 -2.07 -6.81 -24.84
C ASP A 80 -1.23 -7.42 -23.68
N CYS A 81 -1.06 -6.65 -22.60
CA CYS A 81 -0.20 -7.02 -21.48
C CYS A 81 -0.87 -6.76 -20.13
N ASP A 82 -0.96 -7.80 -19.31
CA ASP A 82 -1.47 -7.75 -17.95
C ASP A 82 -0.36 -7.85 -16.90
N VAL A 83 -0.56 -7.15 -15.79
CA VAL A 83 0.30 -7.25 -14.60
C VAL A 83 -0.37 -8.17 -13.58
N ILE A 84 0.36 -9.16 -13.08
CA ILE A 84 -0.17 -10.21 -12.22
C ILE A 84 0.18 -9.98 -10.76
N SER A 85 -0.78 -10.23 -9.88
CA SER A 85 -0.58 -10.15 -8.43
C SER A 85 0.30 -11.31 -7.94
N PRO A 86 1.46 -11.05 -7.29
CA PRO A 86 2.37 -12.07 -6.78
C PRO A 86 1.69 -13.08 -5.85
N GLY A 87 0.78 -12.60 -5.02
CA GLY A 87 0.07 -13.41 -4.04
C GLY A 87 -0.96 -14.38 -4.62
N SER A 88 -1.31 -14.24 -5.91
CA SER A 88 -2.28 -15.10 -6.59
C SER A 88 -1.65 -16.22 -7.42
N ILE A 89 -0.33 -16.18 -7.62
CA ILE A 89 0.37 -17.18 -8.42
C ILE A 89 0.35 -18.53 -7.67
N PRO A 90 -0.22 -19.59 -8.27
CA PRO A 90 -0.27 -20.91 -7.64
C PRO A 90 1.12 -21.46 -7.36
N ARG A 91 1.37 -21.93 -6.15
CA ARG A 91 2.63 -22.58 -5.80
C ARG A 91 2.53 -24.07 -6.10
N LYS A 92 3.40 -24.57 -6.95
CA LYS A 92 3.53 -26.01 -7.21
C LYS A 92 4.26 -26.65 -6.02
N GLY A 93 3.55 -27.40 -5.19
CA GLY A 93 4.01 -27.90 -3.88
C GLY A 93 5.21 -28.85 -3.86
N SER A 94 5.68 -29.33 -5.01
CA SER A 94 6.75 -30.35 -5.12
C SER A 94 8.01 -29.89 -5.86
N LYS A 95 8.10 -28.62 -6.31
CA LYS A 95 9.28 -28.14 -7.04
C LYS A 95 10.32 -27.55 -6.10
N SER A 96 11.44 -28.22 -5.94
CA SER A 96 12.64 -27.71 -5.27
C SER A 96 13.52 -26.83 -6.17
N ILE A 97 13.27 -26.83 -7.50
CA ILE A 97 14.05 -26.06 -8.48
C ILE A 97 13.24 -24.87 -8.95
N LYS A 98 13.76 -23.67 -8.70
CA LYS A 98 13.24 -22.39 -9.18
C LYS A 98 14.26 -21.81 -10.18
N THR A 99 13.79 -21.45 -11.38
CA THR A 99 14.57 -20.74 -12.40
C THR A 99 13.65 -19.79 -13.14
N ASP A 100 14.16 -18.65 -13.59
CA ASP A 100 13.43 -17.61 -14.31
C ASP A 100 12.67 -18.16 -15.53
N ARG A 101 13.26 -19.16 -16.21
CA ARG A 101 12.63 -19.88 -17.32
C ARG A 101 11.37 -20.63 -16.88
N ILE A 102 11.41 -21.28 -15.71
CA ILE A 102 10.28 -22.02 -15.15
C ILE A 102 9.20 -21.06 -14.69
N ASP A 103 9.59 -19.94 -14.07
CA ASP A 103 8.66 -18.91 -13.60
C ASP A 103 7.92 -18.26 -14.77
N ALA A 104 8.62 -17.92 -15.87
CA ALA A 104 7.99 -17.41 -17.09
C ALA A 104 7.01 -18.44 -17.71
N LEU A 105 7.38 -19.72 -17.74
CA LEU A 105 6.51 -20.78 -18.24
C LEU A 105 5.26 -20.98 -17.37
N ASP A 106 5.45 -21.03 -16.05
CA ASP A 106 4.35 -21.20 -15.11
C ASP A 106 3.37 -20.02 -15.23
N LEU A 107 3.86 -18.78 -15.40
CA LEU A 107 3.06 -17.60 -15.67
C LEU A 107 2.23 -17.74 -16.96
N ALA A 108 2.86 -18.15 -18.08
CA ALA A 108 2.15 -18.34 -19.36
C ALA A 108 1.02 -19.38 -19.25
N GLN A 109 1.30 -20.51 -18.60
CA GLN A 109 0.33 -21.60 -18.43
C GLN A 109 -0.82 -21.19 -17.49
N PHE A 110 -0.52 -20.57 -16.35
CA PHE A 110 -1.55 -20.09 -15.42
C PHE A 110 -2.40 -18.99 -16.02
N TYR A 111 -1.80 -18.07 -16.79
CA TYR A 111 -2.50 -17.01 -17.47
C TYR A 111 -3.47 -17.56 -18.52
N ALA A 112 -3.02 -18.51 -19.35
CA ALA A 112 -3.84 -19.19 -20.35
C ALA A 112 -5.04 -19.95 -19.75
N ASN A 113 -4.98 -20.34 -18.47
CA ASN A 113 -6.02 -21.06 -17.76
C ASN A 113 -6.81 -20.19 -16.77
N ASP A 114 -6.72 -18.86 -16.86
CA ASP A 114 -7.45 -17.88 -16.03
C ASP A 114 -7.25 -18.10 -14.52
N LEU A 115 -6.06 -18.59 -14.12
CA LEU A 115 -5.71 -18.88 -12.72
C LEU A 115 -5.03 -17.71 -12.01
N LEU A 116 -4.79 -16.60 -12.72
CA LEU A 116 -4.05 -15.45 -12.19
C LEU A 116 -4.97 -14.28 -11.91
N THR A 117 -4.65 -13.51 -10.87
CA THR A 117 -5.35 -12.26 -10.56
C THR A 117 -4.62 -11.08 -11.19
N ILE A 118 -5.29 -10.41 -12.10
CA ILE A 118 -4.78 -9.22 -12.79
C ILE A 118 -4.80 -8.03 -11.83
N VAL A 119 -3.70 -7.28 -11.80
CA VAL A 119 -3.56 -6.01 -11.07
C VAL A 119 -4.06 -4.89 -11.96
N GLN A 120 -4.93 -4.03 -11.44
CA GLN A 120 -5.29 -2.81 -12.14
C GLN A 120 -4.10 -1.85 -12.16
N VAL A 121 -3.57 -1.59 -13.34
CA VAL A 121 -2.49 -0.64 -13.56
C VAL A 121 -3.03 0.79 -13.45
N PRO A 122 -2.47 1.63 -12.56
CA PRO A 122 -2.85 3.04 -12.48
C PRO A 122 -2.30 3.81 -13.69
N ASN A 123 -2.88 4.98 -13.97
CA ASN A 123 -2.21 5.90 -14.88
C ASN A 123 -0.88 6.40 -14.28
N ALA A 124 0.02 6.89 -15.13
CA ALA A 124 1.36 7.30 -14.71
C ALA A 124 1.35 8.39 -13.61
N ALA A 125 0.45 9.37 -13.72
CA ALA A 125 0.33 10.43 -12.71
C ALA A 125 -0.09 9.89 -11.34
N THR A 126 -1.07 8.99 -11.29
CA THR A 126 -1.50 8.35 -10.03
C THR A 126 -0.39 7.48 -9.44
N GLU A 127 0.41 6.80 -10.27
CA GLU A 127 1.56 6.01 -9.80
C GLU A 127 2.62 6.92 -9.16
N GLN A 128 2.98 8.03 -9.80
CA GLN A 128 3.90 9.04 -9.23
C GLN A 128 3.37 9.63 -7.91
N ASP A 129 2.09 9.93 -7.83
CA ASP A 129 1.47 10.41 -6.59
C ASP A 129 1.50 9.34 -5.47
N ARG A 130 1.31 8.06 -5.80
CA ARG A 130 1.52 6.94 -4.85
C ARG A 130 2.97 6.88 -4.35
N ASP A 131 3.93 7.05 -5.25
CA ASP A 131 5.35 6.99 -4.90
C ASP A 131 5.75 8.13 -3.97
N LEU A 132 5.22 9.34 -4.18
CA LEU A 132 5.40 10.47 -3.27
C LEU A 132 4.88 10.15 -1.86
N LEU A 133 3.66 9.62 -1.75
CA LEU A 133 3.05 9.23 -0.47
C LEU A 133 3.82 8.09 0.23
N ARG A 134 4.26 7.09 -0.54
CA ARG A 134 5.03 5.93 -0.06
C ARG A 134 6.43 6.32 0.38
N SER A 135 7.10 7.22 -0.35
CA SER A 135 8.42 7.76 0.00
C SER A 135 8.36 8.49 1.34
N ARG A 136 7.35 9.34 1.55
CA ARG A 136 7.13 9.96 2.86
C ARG A 136 6.93 8.91 3.97
N GLN A 137 6.15 7.86 3.70
CA GLN A 137 5.93 6.79 4.68
C GLN A 137 7.23 6.05 5.02
N GLN A 138 8.07 5.78 4.03
CA GLN A 138 9.38 5.16 4.23
C GLN A 138 10.29 6.06 5.07
N LEU A 139 10.31 7.37 4.80
CA LEU A 139 11.08 8.34 5.55
C LEU A 139 10.63 8.43 7.01
N MET A 140 9.33 8.39 7.28
CA MET A 140 8.78 8.31 8.65
C MET A 140 9.24 7.06 9.40
N LYS A 141 9.40 5.94 8.69
CA LYS A 141 9.96 4.72 9.28
C LYS A 141 11.44 4.93 9.65
N GLN A 142 12.25 5.48 8.75
CA GLN A 142 13.67 5.79 9.01
C GLN A 142 13.80 6.75 10.21
N GLN A 143 12.97 7.79 10.28
CA GLN A 143 12.90 8.71 11.41
C GLN A 143 12.67 7.98 12.74
N ASN A 144 11.71 7.06 12.77
CA ASN A 144 11.41 6.30 13.99
C ASN A 144 12.52 5.32 14.36
N ASP A 145 13.19 4.71 13.37
CA ASP A 145 14.34 3.84 13.59
C ASP A 145 15.51 4.63 14.17
N LEU A 146 15.81 5.81 13.61
CA LEU A 146 16.83 6.71 14.11
C LEU A 146 16.53 7.20 15.53
N ARG A 147 15.29 7.59 15.81
CA ARG A 147 14.85 7.98 17.17
C ARG A 147 15.05 6.86 18.18
N ARG A 148 14.77 5.61 17.81
CA ARG A 148 15.03 4.44 18.67
C ARG A 148 16.52 4.21 18.88
N HIS A 149 17.32 4.39 17.84
CA HIS A 149 18.78 4.26 17.91
C HIS A 149 19.38 5.30 18.88
N ILE A 150 19.00 6.57 18.74
CA ILE A 150 19.44 7.65 19.66
C ILE A 150 19.06 7.31 21.11
N GLN A 151 17.82 6.92 21.37
CA GLN A 151 17.39 6.55 22.72
C GLN A 151 18.15 5.34 23.29
N SER A 152 18.46 4.35 22.45
CA SER A 152 19.23 3.18 22.86
C SER A 152 20.67 3.58 23.23
N LEU A 153 21.30 4.45 22.41
CA LEU A 153 22.65 4.95 22.65
C LEU A 153 22.75 5.74 23.96
N LEU A 154 21.80 6.65 24.19
CA LEU A 154 21.73 7.43 25.45
C LEU A 154 21.64 6.52 26.68
N ARG A 155 20.71 5.55 26.66
CA ARG A 155 20.53 4.63 27.78
C ARG A 155 21.75 3.78 28.08
N ARG A 156 22.44 3.29 27.07
CA ARG A 156 23.69 2.51 27.23
C ARG A 156 24.82 3.32 27.87
N ASN A 157 24.75 4.64 27.78
CA ASN A 157 25.76 5.55 28.38
C ASN A 157 25.24 6.22 29.66
N GLY A 158 24.20 5.69 30.30
CA GLY A 158 23.70 6.20 31.57
C GLY A 158 22.90 7.51 31.48
N LEU A 159 22.57 7.99 30.29
CA LEU A 159 21.85 9.24 30.08
C LEU A 159 20.34 8.96 30.04
N HIS A 160 19.62 9.33 31.10
CA HIS A 160 18.23 8.90 31.35
C HIS A 160 17.27 10.10 31.47
N TYR A 161 16.78 10.63 30.35
CA TYR A 161 15.85 11.77 30.29
C TYR A 161 14.70 11.69 31.30
N LYS A 162 14.05 10.54 31.45
CA LYS A 162 12.89 10.38 32.33
C LYS A 162 13.26 10.43 33.81
N ALA A 163 14.43 9.95 34.16
CA ALA A 163 14.92 9.98 35.54
C ALA A 163 15.39 11.38 35.94
N GLU A 164 16.02 12.08 35.01
CA GLU A 164 16.57 13.41 35.25
C GLU A 164 15.52 14.53 35.24
N THR A 165 14.46 14.40 34.46
CA THR A 165 13.51 15.48 34.23
C THR A 165 12.09 15.22 34.72
N ASN A 166 11.78 14.04 35.24
CA ASN A 166 10.44 13.57 35.58
C ASN A 166 9.44 13.58 34.42
N ASN A 167 9.86 13.90 33.20
CA ASN A 167 9.01 13.92 32.01
C ASN A 167 8.90 12.52 31.40
N LYS A 168 7.68 12.10 31.03
CA LYS A 168 7.41 10.76 30.51
C LYS A 168 7.49 10.66 28.99
N THR A 169 7.40 11.78 28.25
CA THR A 169 7.22 11.81 26.80
C THR A 169 8.47 12.28 26.09
N HIS A 170 9.04 11.45 25.22
CA HIS A 170 10.16 11.79 24.35
C HIS A 170 9.71 12.61 23.12
N TRP A 171 10.64 13.29 22.48
CA TRP A 171 10.47 14.06 21.22
C TRP A 171 9.52 15.25 21.37
N THR A 172 9.39 15.79 22.57
CA THR A 172 8.80 17.09 22.87
C THR A 172 9.88 18.19 22.84
N LYS A 173 9.49 19.45 22.82
CA LYS A 173 10.45 20.58 22.95
C LYS A 173 11.38 20.38 24.15
N HIS A 174 10.85 20.02 25.32
CA HIS A 174 11.66 19.72 26.50
C HIS A 174 12.68 18.62 26.29
N HIS A 175 12.29 17.53 25.59
CA HIS A 175 13.23 16.46 25.30
C HIS A 175 14.31 16.90 24.31
N CYS A 176 13.96 17.69 23.29
CA CYS A 176 14.94 18.22 22.34
C CYS A 176 15.94 19.14 23.03
N CYS A 177 15.50 20.09 23.86
CA CYS A 177 16.40 20.94 24.64
C CYS A 177 17.27 20.16 25.63
N TRP A 178 16.74 19.07 26.20
CA TRP A 178 17.54 18.18 27.04
C TRP A 178 18.59 17.44 26.21
N LEU A 179 18.25 16.95 25.04
CA LEU A 179 19.19 16.30 24.11
C LEU A 179 20.34 17.23 23.72
N GLU A 180 20.05 18.47 23.32
CA GLU A 180 21.05 19.49 22.96
C GLU A 180 22.07 19.69 24.08
N ARG A 181 21.55 19.99 25.30
CA ARG A 181 22.44 20.16 26.50
C ARG A 181 23.24 18.91 26.85
N THR A 182 22.62 17.73 26.74
CA THR A 182 23.27 16.45 27.02
C THR A 182 24.41 16.19 26.04
N VAL A 183 24.18 16.50 24.75
CA VAL A 183 25.21 16.34 23.70
C VAL A 183 26.36 17.32 23.89
N GLU A 184 26.09 18.57 24.26
CA GLU A 184 27.12 19.57 24.59
C GLU A 184 27.99 19.13 25.77
N GLY A 185 27.42 18.44 26.75
CA GLY A 185 28.14 17.87 27.90
C GLY A 185 28.90 16.57 27.60
N CYS A 186 28.69 15.94 26.43
CA CYS A 186 29.39 14.71 26.06
C CYS A 186 30.68 15.00 25.30
N SER A 187 31.77 14.34 25.69
CA SER A 187 33.07 14.44 25.02
C SER A 187 33.41 13.18 24.21
N GLY A 188 34.46 13.29 23.39
CA GLY A 188 34.99 12.17 22.62
C GLY A 188 34.01 11.60 21.60
N SER A 189 34.16 10.33 21.25
CA SER A 189 33.37 9.66 20.21
C SER A 189 31.90 9.60 20.52
N LEU A 190 31.47 9.59 21.78
CA LEU A 190 30.06 9.60 22.15
C LEU A 190 29.40 10.93 21.76
N GLY A 191 30.01 12.06 22.13
CA GLY A 191 29.51 13.39 21.78
C GLY A 191 29.40 13.57 20.26
N THR A 192 30.48 13.25 19.53
CA THR A 192 30.49 13.29 18.07
C THR A 192 29.41 12.44 17.45
N ASN A 193 29.22 11.19 17.91
CA ASN A 193 28.23 10.29 17.38
C ASN A 193 26.81 10.81 17.63
N LEU A 194 26.50 11.29 18.83
CA LEU A 194 25.21 11.88 19.16
C LEU A 194 24.91 13.12 18.31
N GLN A 195 25.91 14.02 18.12
CA GLN A 195 25.77 15.19 17.24
C GLN A 195 25.40 14.80 15.79
N LEU A 196 26.11 13.81 15.22
CA LEU A 196 25.84 13.34 13.86
C LEU A 196 24.45 12.72 13.73
N LEU A 197 24.02 11.93 14.71
CA LEU A 197 22.67 11.32 14.72
C LEU A 197 21.56 12.38 14.87
N LEU A 198 21.78 13.42 15.69
CA LEU A 198 20.81 14.52 15.81
C LEU A 198 20.74 15.35 14.54
N ARG A 199 21.85 15.66 13.90
CA ARG A 199 21.88 16.34 12.59
C ARG A 199 21.16 15.52 11.52
N GLN A 200 21.38 14.19 11.48
CA GLN A 200 20.64 13.31 10.58
C GLN A 200 19.13 13.35 10.86
N LEU A 201 18.71 13.35 12.13
CA LEU A 201 17.30 13.45 12.50
C LEU A 201 16.68 14.77 12.07
N GLU A 202 17.40 15.88 12.20
CA GLU A 202 16.98 17.20 11.76
C GLU A 202 16.75 17.22 10.25
N SER A 203 17.72 16.76 9.46
CA SER A 203 17.58 16.64 8.00
C SER A 203 16.37 15.79 7.60
N ILE A 204 16.14 14.67 8.28
CA ILE A 204 14.94 13.85 8.02
C ILE A 204 13.66 14.65 8.35
N ASN A 205 13.63 15.42 9.43
CA ASN A 205 12.47 16.22 9.81
C ASN A 205 12.15 17.28 8.75
N GLU A 206 13.15 17.97 8.21
CA GLU A 206 13.01 18.95 7.13
C GLU A 206 12.41 18.31 5.86
N ILE A 207 12.95 17.18 5.44
CA ILE A 207 12.44 16.46 4.26
C ILE A 207 11.01 15.97 4.49
N VAL A 208 10.67 15.47 5.70
CA VAL A 208 9.27 15.08 6.04
C VAL A 208 8.33 16.28 5.99
N SER A 209 8.80 17.47 6.38
CA SER A 209 8.01 18.72 6.25
C SER A 209 7.74 19.05 4.80
N ALA A 210 8.77 19.04 3.95
CA ALA A 210 8.63 19.29 2.50
C ALA A 210 7.66 18.32 1.84
N TYR A 211 7.76 17.01 2.12
CA TYR A 211 6.75 16.04 1.66
C TYR A 211 5.35 16.36 2.15
N SER A 212 5.21 16.86 3.37
CA SER A 212 3.89 17.17 3.94
C SER A 212 3.26 18.39 3.26
N GLU A 213 4.06 19.39 2.89
CA GLU A 213 3.64 20.58 2.14
C GLU A 213 3.17 20.18 0.73
N GLU A 214 3.94 19.33 0.02
CA GLU A 214 3.54 18.81 -1.29
C GLU A 214 2.23 18.01 -1.22
N ILE A 215 2.01 17.23 -0.17
CA ILE A 215 0.76 16.49 0.04
C ILE A 215 -0.42 17.43 0.27
N GLU A 216 -0.23 18.54 0.99
CA GLU A 216 -1.28 19.56 1.16
C GLU A 216 -1.61 20.27 -0.17
N LEU A 217 -0.62 20.49 -1.04
CA LEU A 217 -0.83 21.02 -2.39
C LEU A 217 -1.55 19.98 -3.27
N MET A 218 -1.12 18.73 -3.22
CA MET A 218 -1.76 17.64 -3.97
C MET A 218 -3.24 17.48 -3.60
N ALA A 219 -3.60 17.65 -2.33
CA ALA A 219 -4.99 17.56 -1.88
C ALA A 219 -5.93 18.60 -2.51
N LYS A 220 -5.37 19.70 -3.02
CA LYS A 220 -6.12 20.79 -3.68
C LYS A 220 -6.24 20.59 -5.18
N ARG A 221 -5.56 19.61 -5.77
CA ARG A 221 -5.63 19.35 -7.23
C ARG A 221 -7.06 18.96 -7.63
N PRO A 222 -7.56 19.41 -8.79
CA PRO A 222 -8.94 19.17 -9.23
C PRO A 222 -9.36 17.69 -9.22
N ASN A 223 -8.45 16.79 -9.60
CA ASN A 223 -8.68 15.34 -9.64
C ASN A 223 -8.82 14.68 -8.26
N TYR A 224 -8.38 15.34 -7.17
CA TYR A 224 -8.45 14.81 -5.81
C TYR A 224 -9.37 15.60 -4.88
N GLN A 225 -9.57 16.89 -5.14
CA GLN A 225 -10.22 17.82 -4.23
C GLN A 225 -11.56 17.32 -3.72
N GLN A 226 -12.41 16.81 -4.61
CA GLN A 226 -13.75 16.34 -4.23
C GLN A 226 -13.69 15.10 -3.34
N ALA A 227 -12.87 14.11 -3.72
CA ALA A 227 -12.70 12.88 -2.94
C ALA A 227 -12.02 13.16 -1.58
N VAL A 228 -11.03 14.06 -1.55
CA VAL A 228 -10.40 14.52 -0.29
C VAL A 228 -11.44 15.20 0.58
N SER A 229 -12.25 16.12 0.05
CA SER A 229 -13.33 16.81 0.78
C SER A 229 -14.28 15.82 1.46
N ALA A 230 -14.65 14.73 0.78
CA ALA A 230 -15.48 13.68 1.35
C ALA A 230 -14.79 12.94 2.50
N LEU A 231 -13.52 12.56 2.32
CA LEU A 231 -12.80 11.71 3.28
C LEU A 231 -12.30 12.47 4.51
N VAL A 232 -11.96 13.76 4.40
CA VAL A 232 -11.55 14.56 5.57
C VAL A 232 -12.71 14.87 6.54
N CYS A 233 -13.93 14.55 6.16
CA CYS A 233 -15.09 14.58 7.08
C CYS A 233 -14.99 13.50 8.16
N TYR A 234 -14.21 12.46 7.95
CA TYR A 234 -14.05 11.36 8.91
C TYR A 234 -13.10 11.74 10.04
N LYS A 235 -13.48 11.36 11.27
CA LYS A 235 -12.59 11.49 12.42
C LYS A 235 -11.39 10.55 12.24
N GLY A 236 -10.19 11.13 12.26
CA GLY A 236 -8.94 10.41 12.09
C GLY A 236 -8.38 10.41 10.67
N ILE A 237 -9.13 10.88 9.67
CA ILE A 237 -8.65 11.04 8.30
C ILE A 237 -8.32 12.51 8.06
N LYS A 238 -7.07 12.80 7.68
CA LYS A 238 -6.58 14.08 7.16
C LYS A 238 -6.11 13.88 5.72
N ASN A 239 -5.61 14.93 5.06
CA ASN A 239 -5.22 14.94 3.66
C ASN A 239 -4.28 13.76 3.30
N LEU A 240 -3.26 13.49 4.12
CA LEU A 240 -2.34 12.35 3.90
C LEU A 240 -3.09 11.01 3.78
N PHE A 241 -3.98 10.69 4.73
CA PHE A 241 -4.69 9.41 4.69
C PHE A 241 -5.78 9.40 3.61
N ALA A 242 -6.45 10.54 3.38
CA ALA A 242 -7.40 10.67 2.30
C ALA A 242 -6.74 10.40 0.94
N LEU A 243 -5.62 11.06 0.64
CA LEU A 243 -4.88 10.87 -0.59
C LEU A 243 -4.31 9.44 -0.70
N THR A 244 -3.77 8.88 0.39
CA THR A 244 -3.33 7.47 0.40
C THR A 244 -4.49 6.54 0.03
N MET A 245 -5.69 6.76 0.61
CA MET A 245 -6.85 5.94 0.28
C MET A 245 -7.29 6.12 -1.18
N ILE A 246 -7.38 7.34 -1.67
CA ILE A 246 -7.81 7.66 -3.04
C ILE A 246 -6.83 7.07 -4.06
N THR A 247 -5.54 7.35 -3.92
CA THR A 247 -4.54 6.93 -4.90
C THR A 247 -4.33 5.43 -4.90
N GLU A 248 -4.34 4.78 -3.73
CA GLU A 248 -4.16 3.32 -3.65
C GLU A 248 -5.42 2.55 -4.08
N ILE A 249 -6.63 3.02 -3.76
CA ILE A 249 -7.88 2.40 -4.21
C ILE A 249 -8.03 2.55 -5.73
N GLY A 250 -7.69 3.74 -6.27
CA GLY A 250 -7.93 4.06 -7.68
C GLY A 250 -9.44 4.12 -7.98
N ASP A 251 -9.88 3.47 -9.05
CA ASP A 251 -11.32 3.40 -9.37
C ASP A 251 -12.08 2.55 -8.34
N VAL A 252 -12.92 3.21 -7.55
CA VAL A 252 -13.75 2.55 -6.55
C VAL A 252 -14.87 1.71 -7.17
N LYS A 253 -15.33 2.04 -8.38
CA LYS A 253 -16.42 1.33 -9.07
C LYS A 253 -16.08 -0.12 -9.42
N ARG A 254 -14.78 -0.47 -9.47
CA ARG A 254 -14.34 -1.86 -9.64
C ARG A 254 -14.73 -2.78 -8.47
N PHE A 255 -15.09 -2.22 -7.34
CA PHE A 255 -15.58 -2.97 -6.18
C PHE A 255 -17.10 -2.85 -6.10
N ALA A 256 -17.82 -3.81 -6.65
CA ALA A 256 -19.27 -3.83 -6.62
C ALA A 256 -19.86 -3.85 -5.20
N HIS A 257 -19.06 -4.32 -4.22
CA HIS A 257 -19.48 -4.41 -2.82
C HIS A 257 -18.32 -4.07 -1.86
N PRO A 258 -18.56 -3.37 -0.73
CA PRO A 258 -17.51 -2.95 0.20
C PRO A 258 -16.68 -4.12 0.80
N ARG A 259 -17.23 -5.35 0.82
CA ARG A 259 -16.47 -6.55 1.23
C ARG A 259 -15.32 -6.85 0.28
N GLN A 260 -15.48 -6.59 -1.03
CA GLN A 260 -14.41 -6.78 -2.01
C GLN A 260 -13.25 -5.82 -1.73
N LEU A 261 -13.54 -4.55 -1.40
CA LEU A 261 -12.52 -3.60 -0.96
C LEU A 261 -11.85 -4.06 0.34
N SER A 262 -12.61 -4.58 1.32
CA SER A 262 -12.04 -5.11 2.57
C SER A 262 -11.10 -6.29 2.32
N ALA A 263 -11.47 -7.22 1.45
CA ALA A 263 -10.63 -8.33 1.03
C ALA A 263 -9.37 -7.85 0.32
N TRP A 264 -9.51 -6.91 -0.62
CA TRP A 264 -8.40 -6.33 -1.35
C TRP A 264 -7.41 -5.55 -0.47
N VAL A 265 -7.89 -4.90 0.60
CA VAL A 265 -7.04 -4.29 1.63
C VAL A 265 -6.36 -5.36 2.51
N GLY A 266 -6.85 -6.60 2.51
CA GLY A 266 -6.35 -7.68 3.34
C GLY A 266 -6.79 -7.57 4.80
N MET A 267 -7.99 -7.04 5.05
CA MET A 267 -8.57 -6.90 6.38
C MET A 267 -9.70 -7.91 6.67
N ASP A 268 -9.94 -8.86 5.77
CA ASP A 268 -10.86 -9.95 6.03
C ASP A 268 -10.27 -10.95 7.03
N ILE A 269 -11.15 -11.55 7.82
CA ILE A 269 -10.76 -12.52 8.85
C ILE A 269 -10.44 -13.84 8.15
N ARG A 270 -9.26 -14.39 8.43
CA ARG A 270 -8.95 -15.76 8.03
C ARG A 270 -9.83 -16.74 8.78
N GLU A 271 -10.51 -17.58 8.04
CA GLU A 271 -11.35 -18.64 8.59
C GLU A 271 -10.91 -19.98 7.97
N TYR A 272 -10.79 -20.97 8.81
CA TYR A 272 -10.60 -22.35 8.41
C TYR A 272 -11.72 -23.16 9.03
N SER A 273 -12.63 -23.62 8.19
CA SER A 273 -13.81 -24.35 8.61
C SER A 273 -13.81 -25.73 7.98
N SER A 274 -13.84 -26.76 8.78
CA SER A 274 -13.88 -28.16 8.36
C SER A 274 -14.71 -28.97 9.34
N GLY A 275 -15.58 -29.84 8.87
CA GLY A 275 -16.35 -30.78 9.70
C GLY A 275 -17.18 -30.09 10.81
N GLY A 276 -17.80 -28.94 10.54
CA GLY A 276 -18.60 -28.19 11.51
C GLY A 276 -17.80 -27.38 12.56
N LYS A 277 -16.45 -27.44 12.53
CA LYS A 277 -15.59 -26.65 13.38
C LYS A 277 -15.16 -25.36 12.68
N HIS A 278 -15.39 -24.22 13.30
CA HIS A 278 -15.02 -22.89 12.77
C HIS A 278 -13.84 -22.31 13.54
N HIS A 279 -12.68 -22.23 12.90
CA HIS A 279 -11.50 -21.59 13.46
C HIS A 279 -11.28 -20.23 12.80
N ARG A 280 -11.46 -19.14 13.57
CA ARG A 280 -11.21 -17.77 13.11
C ARG A 280 -9.88 -17.25 13.65
N TYR A 281 -9.07 -16.74 12.75
CA TYR A 281 -7.74 -16.20 13.04
C TYR A 281 -7.74 -14.67 12.94
N GLY A 282 -6.58 -14.08 12.81
CA GLY A 282 -6.43 -12.65 12.50
C GLY A 282 -6.83 -12.32 11.07
N ILE A 283 -6.65 -11.06 10.68
CA ILE A 283 -6.86 -10.61 9.30
C ILE A 283 -5.90 -11.30 8.33
N THR A 284 -6.30 -11.43 7.06
CA THR A 284 -5.51 -12.12 6.03
C THR A 284 -4.14 -11.50 5.80
N ARG A 285 -4.05 -10.17 5.87
CA ARG A 285 -2.87 -9.37 5.51
C ARG A 285 -2.44 -9.53 4.05
N GLN A 286 -3.19 -10.26 3.25
CA GLN A 286 -3.01 -10.38 1.80
C GLN A 286 -3.65 -9.17 1.14
N GLY A 287 -2.86 -8.36 0.42
CA GLY A 287 -3.35 -7.14 -0.23
C GLY A 287 -2.59 -5.88 0.17
N ASN A 288 -3.17 -4.73 -0.09
CA ASN A 288 -2.49 -3.44 -0.01
C ASN A 288 -2.13 -3.03 1.44
N ARG A 289 -0.82 -3.09 1.76
CA ARG A 289 -0.32 -2.75 3.10
C ARG A 289 -0.45 -1.27 3.44
N HIS A 290 -0.36 -0.37 2.44
CA HIS A 290 -0.42 1.08 2.65
C HIS A 290 -1.82 1.50 3.07
N LEU A 291 -2.85 0.98 2.40
CA LEU A 291 -4.24 1.16 2.80
C LEU A 291 -4.52 0.58 4.18
N ARG A 292 -4.06 -0.64 4.45
CA ARG A 292 -4.23 -1.27 5.75
C ARG A 292 -3.66 -0.43 6.88
N THR A 293 -2.46 0.13 6.68
CA THR A 293 -1.84 1.06 7.63
C THR A 293 -2.68 2.33 7.79
N ALA A 294 -3.10 2.97 6.68
CA ALA A 294 -3.89 4.19 6.72
C ALA A 294 -5.21 3.99 7.49
N PHE A 295 -5.94 2.91 7.22
CA PHE A 295 -7.18 2.61 7.94
C PHE A 295 -6.98 2.32 9.42
N ILE A 296 -5.92 1.59 9.80
CA ILE A 296 -5.62 1.28 11.20
C ILE A 296 -5.18 2.55 11.95
N GLU A 297 -4.33 3.37 11.36
CA GLU A 297 -3.86 4.61 11.96
C GLU A 297 -4.97 5.66 12.08
N ALA A 298 -5.83 5.81 11.09
CA ALA A 298 -7.03 6.65 11.18
C ALA A 298 -7.94 6.25 12.37
N ASN A 299 -7.94 4.98 12.72
CA ASN A 299 -8.75 4.45 13.82
C ASN A 299 -8.02 4.38 15.18
N GLN A 300 -6.84 4.99 15.38
CA GLN A 300 -6.12 4.95 16.66
C GLN A 300 -6.99 5.39 17.85
N ARG A 301 -7.78 6.45 17.66
CA ARG A 301 -8.68 7.02 18.69
C ARG A 301 -10.09 7.32 18.17
N ALA A 302 -10.38 7.10 16.88
CA ALA A 302 -11.63 7.53 16.26
C ALA A 302 -12.87 6.93 16.93
N TYR A 303 -12.80 5.64 17.30
CA TYR A 303 -13.91 4.91 17.91
C TYR A 303 -14.19 5.21 19.41
N ARG A 304 -13.23 5.86 20.12
CA ARG A 304 -13.33 6.04 21.57
C ARG A 304 -14.42 7.03 22.02
N THR A 305 -14.73 8.00 21.17
CA THR A 305 -15.72 9.05 21.48
C THR A 305 -16.32 9.62 20.21
N THR A 306 -17.58 9.99 20.26
CA THR A 306 -18.28 10.69 19.16
C THR A 306 -18.03 12.21 19.15
N LYS A 307 -17.40 12.75 20.19
CA LYS A 307 -17.06 14.20 20.22
C LYS A 307 -16.10 14.54 19.10
N LEU A 308 -16.41 15.63 18.38
CA LEU A 308 -15.59 16.17 17.30
C LEU A 308 -14.73 17.33 17.84
N SER A 309 -13.46 17.37 17.46
CA SER A 309 -12.57 18.51 17.75
C SER A 309 -12.94 19.73 16.90
N ARG A 310 -12.46 20.90 17.32
CA ARG A 310 -12.62 22.15 16.55
C ARG A 310 -12.07 22.00 15.12
N GLU A 311 -10.91 21.41 14.98
CA GLU A 311 -10.26 21.15 13.69
C GLU A 311 -11.15 20.37 12.70
N ILE A 312 -11.82 19.30 13.15
CA ILE A 312 -12.69 18.52 12.26
C ILE A 312 -13.98 19.29 11.93
N LYS A 313 -14.50 20.09 12.86
CA LYS A 313 -15.65 20.96 12.58
C LYS A 313 -15.32 22.00 11.51
N THR A 314 -14.14 22.62 11.60
CA THR A 314 -13.64 23.56 10.58
C THR A 314 -13.49 22.90 9.21
N ARG A 315 -12.94 21.68 9.13
CA ARG A 315 -12.82 20.95 7.85
C ARG A 315 -14.17 20.61 7.22
N ARG A 316 -15.20 20.43 8.04
CA ARG A 316 -16.56 20.11 7.57
C ARG A 316 -17.39 21.35 7.18
N ALA A 317 -16.96 22.56 7.52
CA ALA A 317 -17.77 23.77 7.39
C ALA A 317 -18.31 23.99 5.97
N ASN A 318 -17.50 23.66 4.95
CA ASN A 318 -17.85 23.83 3.53
C ASN A 318 -17.98 22.46 2.79
N ALA A 319 -18.09 21.35 3.54
CA ALA A 319 -18.22 20.04 2.92
C ALA A 319 -19.68 19.73 2.56
N ASN A 320 -19.88 18.90 1.54
CA ASN A 320 -21.21 18.44 1.16
C ASN A 320 -21.90 17.76 2.36
N PRO A 321 -23.15 18.12 2.70
CA PRO A 321 -23.90 17.51 3.79
C PRO A 321 -24.02 16.00 3.72
N GLU A 322 -24.09 15.42 2.52
CA GLU A 322 -24.12 13.96 2.33
C GLU A 322 -22.82 13.29 2.85
N TYR A 323 -21.65 13.89 2.58
CA TYR A 323 -20.37 13.35 3.06
C TYR A 323 -20.27 13.41 4.59
N ILE A 324 -20.78 14.51 5.16
CA ILE A 324 -20.86 14.67 6.62
C ILE A 324 -21.78 13.61 7.22
N ALA A 325 -22.95 13.37 6.61
CA ALA A 325 -23.92 12.38 7.08
C ALA A 325 -23.35 10.96 7.08
N ILE A 326 -22.60 10.58 6.03
CA ILE A 326 -21.94 9.27 5.96
C ILE A 326 -20.84 9.17 7.04
N ALA A 327 -20.01 10.19 7.19
CA ALA A 327 -18.97 10.25 8.22
C ALA A 327 -19.54 10.17 9.65
N ASP A 328 -20.69 10.78 9.90
CA ASP A 328 -21.36 10.71 11.21
C ASP A 328 -21.98 9.34 11.48
N ARG A 329 -22.58 8.70 10.49
CA ARG A 329 -23.02 7.30 10.58
C ARG A 329 -21.84 6.38 10.90
N CYS A 330 -20.73 6.57 10.20
CA CYS A 330 -19.49 5.87 10.49
C CYS A 330 -19.06 6.06 11.95
N LEU A 331 -18.93 7.30 12.40
CA LEU A 331 -18.47 7.62 13.75
C LEU A 331 -19.35 6.98 14.84
N ARG A 332 -20.68 7.07 14.71
CA ARG A 332 -21.62 6.40 15.63
C ARG A 332 -21.45 4.88 15.62
N ARG A 333 -21.32 4.29 14.44
CA ARG A 333 -21.13 2.84 14.28
C ARG A 333 -19.81 2.37 14.90
N LEU A 334 -18.72 3.08 14.65
CA LEU A 334 -17.40 2.76 15.21
C LEU A 334 -17.38 2.88 16.74
N SER A 335 -17.99 3.94 17.28
CA SER A 335 -18.05 4.14 18.74
C SER A 335 -18.86 3.03 19.41
N LYS A 336 -20.06 2.71 18.89
CA LYS A 336 -20.87 1.59 19.43
C LYS A 336 -20.13 0.25 19.38
N LYS A 337 -19.49 -0.06 18.23
CA LYS A 337 -18.73 -1.31 18.05
C LYS A 337 -17.49 -1.35 18.94
N GLY A 338 -16.75 -0.25 18.99
CA GLY A 338 -15.52 -0.15 19.78
C GLY A 338 -15.77 -0.34 21.27
N ASN A 339 -16.75 0.38 21.82
CA ASN A 339 -17.11 0.27 23.24
C ASN A 339 -17.58 -1.14 23.59
N ARG A 340 -18.50 -1.72 22.81
CA ARG A 340 -18.97 -3.11 23.02
C ARG A 340 -17.82 -4.12 23.05
N LEU A 341 -16.82 -3.97 22.15
CA LEU A 341 -15.68 -4.88 22.10
C LEU A 341 -14.71 -4.67 23.29
N LEU A 342 -14.54 -3.43 23.75
CA LEU A 342 -13.74 -3.12 24.95
C LEU A 342 -14.40 -3.67 26.21
N GLU A 343 -15.70 -3.48 26.36
CA GLU A 343 -16.52 -4.03 27.47
C GLU A 343 -16.46 -5.55 27.48
N ALA A 344 -16.43 -6.19 26.31
CA ALA A 344 -16.22 -7.63 26.18
C ALA A 344 -14.73 -8.07 26.39
N GLY A 345 -13.87 -7.22 26.95
CA GLY A 345 -12.48 -7.52 27.30
C GLY A 345 -11.55 -7.71 26.09
N LYS A 346 -11.92 -7.28 24.88
CA LYS A 346 -11.05 -7.43 23.70
C LYS A 346 -9.87 -6.47 23.77
N HIS A 347 -8.68 -6.99 23.47
CA HIS A 347 -7.47 -6.17 23.44
C HIS A 347 -7.62 -4.95 22.52
N PRO A 348 -7.20 -3.72 22.93
CA PRO A 348 -7.41 -2.47 22.18
C PRO A 348 -6.93 -2.52 20.72
N ASN A 349 -5.85 -3.22 20.42
CA ASN A 349 -5.37 -3.36 19.03
C ASN A 349 -6.33 -4.21 18.17
N LYS A 350 -6.98 -5.23 18.73
CA LYS A 350 -8.02 -5.99 18.01
C LYS A 350 -9.26 -5.13 17.76
N VAL A 351 -9.65 -4.29 18.72
CA VAL A 351 -10.76 -3.35 18.59
C VAL A 351 -10.48 -2.33 17.48
N LYS A 352 -9.27 -1.75 17.46
CA LYS A 352 -8.82 -0.82 16.43
C LYS A 352 -8.95 -1.42 15.02
N VAL A 353 -8.44 -2.63 14.83
CA VAL A 353 -8.52 -3.34 13.54
C VAL A 353 -9.97 -3.64 13.15
N ALA A 354 -10.82 -4.04 14.10
CA ALA A 354 -12.23 -4.30 13.85
C ALA A 354 -13.00 -3.03 13.45
N CYS A 355 -12.66 -1.88 14.05
CA CYS A 355 -13.21 -0.58 13.67
C CYS A 355 -12.69 -0.11 12.32
N ALA A 356 -11.40 -0.30 12.04
CA ALA A 356 -10.81 0.04 10.75
C ALA A 356 -11.51 -0.74 9.60
N ARG A 357 -11.81 -2.01 9.81
CA ARG A 357 -12.56 -2.84 8.84
C ARG A 357 -13.97 -2.29 8.57
N GLU A 358 -14.67 -1.81 9.59
CA GLU A 358 -15.99 -1.16 9.41
C GLU A 358 -15.85 0.15 8.62
N MET A 359 -14.81 0.96 8.90
CA MET A 359 -14.57 2.23 8.22
C MET A 359 -14.39 2.06 6.71
N ILE A 360 -13.82 0.94 6.25
CA ILE A 360 -13.64 0.65 4.82
C ILE A 360 -14.99 0.74 4.07
N GLY A 361 -16.05 0.20 4.64
CA GLY A 361 -17.38 0.22 4.01
C GLY A 361 -17.93 1.64 3.84
N PHE A 362 -17.72 2.52 4.82
CA PHE A 362 -18.14 3.91 4.73
C PHE A 362 -17.27 4.73 3.77
N VAL A 363 -15.96 4.47 3.74
CA VAL A 363 -15.05 5.09 2.76
C VAL A 363 -15.44 4.68 1.33
N TRP A 364 -15.75 3.39 1.11
CA TRP A 364 -16.26 2.89 -0.15
C TRP A 364 -17.55 3.61 -0.56
N GLU A 365 -18.50 3.78 0.36
CA GLU A 365 -19.75 4.53 0.12
C GLU A 365 -19.48 5.98 -0.27
N SER A 366 -18.61 6.69 0.47
CA SER A 366 -18.25 8.08 0.18
C SER A 366 -17.59 8.24 -1.19
N LEU A 367 -16.65 7.36 -1.54
CA LEU A 367 -15.96 7.44 -2.83
C LEU A 367 -16.89 7.11 -4.01
N ASN A 368 -17.84 6.19 -3.84
CA ASN A 368 -18.87 5.93 -4.87
C ASN A 368 -19.81 7.14 -5.05
N LYS A 369 -20.13 7.87 -4.00
CA LYS A 369 -20.90 9.11 -4.08
C LYS A 369 -20.13 10.24 -4.79
N VAL A 370 -18.82 10.27 -4.66
CA VAL A 370 -17.96 11.23 -5.39
C VAL A 370 -17.89 10.87 -6.88
N ALA A 371 -17.90 9.59 -7.21
CA ALA A 371 -17.80 9.09 -8.58
C ALA A 371 -19.14 8.98 -9.32
N ALA A 372 -20.27 9.26 -8.64
CA ALA A 372 -21.61 9.31 -9.21
C ALA A 372 -21.89 10.64 -9.86
#